data_e70fcdf6c9d0ee9f90726ea89dd286c0
#
_entry.id   e70fcdf6c9d0ee9f90726ea89dd286c0
#
_cell.length_a   1.000
_cell.length_b   1.000
_cell.length_c   1.000
_cell.angle_alpha   90.00
_cell.angle_beta   90.00
_cell.angle_gamma   90.00
#
_symmetry.space_group_name_H-M   'P 1'
#
loop_
_entity.id
_entity.type
_entity.pdbx_description
1 polymer ?
#
loop_
_entity_poly.entity_id
_entity_poly.type
_entity_poly.pdbx_seq_one_letter_code
_entity_poly.pdbx_strand_id
1 'polypeptide(L)'
;SRRGALLASLAVLVAGSALPGCGGDEDPGETTTIGGDYGAFFGIAPNETPDDSDLVRMARGGIGSYHVLLSWQTVEAVKGAYDWSAYDAEFLRLAEHGMEPVPYVIGTPTAYEKSSSIPPTNDPKAFDAWADFLKAAVERYGTNGQFWAAVAQSNPDLVPQPPRAWEIWNEPNSSVFWEPAPDPDAYAELFKRSSRVIKGVDPEAEVMTAGMFITPQSEGAINSIDFLRQVYDHRGMKDAIDAVGVHPYAPDVDDVLDQVDKTHALVEEVGDDAGLWVTEIGWGSNPRAGSDLAKTPEEQGQLLSESLGDLLDRLDELGLEGIIWFTWRDVDTGVECTWCATAGLVDGDRDSKPSWIAFTDLTGGDPD
;
A
#
# COMPACT_ATOMS: atom_id res chain seq x y z
N SER A 1 21.57 0.22 -32.39
CA SER A 1 20.73 0.99 -31.48
C SER A 1 20.56 0.19 -30.19
N ARG A 2 21.21 0.63 -29.15
CA ARG A 2 21.12 0.03 -27.82
C ARG A 2 19.95 0.71 -27.12
N ARG A 3 18.86 -0.03 -26.88
CA ARG A 3 17.84 0.36 -25.91
C ARG A 3 18.23 -0.29 -24.60
N GLY A 4 18.67 0.53 -23.64
CA GLY A 4 18.91 0.10 -22.26
C GLY A 4 17.58 -0.17 -21.57
N ALA A 5 17.43 -1.33 -20.98
CA ALA A 5 16.39 -1.59 -20.01
C ALA A 5 16.71 -0.81 -18.73
N LEU A 6 15.82 0.12 -18.34
CA LEU A 6 15.90 0.80 -17.05
C LEU A 6 15.29 -0.13 -16.00
N LEU A 7 16.11 -0.49 -15.04
CA LEU A 7 15.72 -1.22 -13.84
C LEU A 7 15.16 -0.22 -12.82
N ALA A 8 13.89 -0.29 -12.55
CA ALA A 8 13.24 0.45 -11.47
C ALA A 8 13.60 -0.18 -10.13
N SER A 9 14.58 0.39 -9.44
CA SER A 9 14.84 0.04 -8.04
C SER A 9 14.29 1.17 -7.17
N LEU A 10 13.13 0.96 -6.57
CA LEU A 10 12.59 1.86 -5.55
C LEU A 10 13.48 1.73 -4.30
N ALA A 11 14.56 2.49 -4.25
CA ALA A 11 15.38 2.63 -3.05
C ALA A 11 14.83 3.82 -2.25
N VAL A 12 13.96 3.54 -1.28
CA VAL A 12 13.62 4.52 -0.24
C VAL A 12 14.86 4.65 0.66
N LEU A 13 15.61 5.72 0.49
CA LEU A 13 16.69 6.13 1.36
C LEU A 13 16.08 6.75 2.62
N VAL A 14 16.01 5.99 3.71
CA VAL A 14 15.79 6.54 5.04
C VAL A 14 17.09 7.22 5.46
N ALA A 15 17.20 8.51 5.20
CA ALA A 15 18.29 9.33 5.73
C ALA A 15 17.90 9.79 7.14
N GLY A 16 18.49 9.16 8.15
CA GLY A 16 18.42 9.64 9.51
C GLY A 16 19.13 10.99 9.66
N SER A 17 18.36 12.07 9.75
CA SER A 17 18.85 13.39 10.08
C SER A 17 18.46 13.73 11.50
N ALA A 18 19.45 13.86 12.38
CA ALA A 18 19.26 14.43 13.71
C ALA A 18 18.92 15.92 13.58
N LEU A 19 17.76 16.34 14.09
CA LEU A 19 17.33 17.73 14.13
C LEU A 19 17.80 18.42 15.42
N PRO A 20 18.21 19.70 15.34
CA PRO A 20 18.26 20.55 16.51
C PRO A 20 16.88 21.14 16.78
N GLY A 21 16.41 21.02 18.02
CA GLY A 21 15.12 21.53 18.43
C GLY A 21 15.03 23.06 18.37
N CYS A 22 13.88 23.56 17.94
CA CYS A 22 13.36 24.88 18.26
C CYS A 22 11.91 24.68 18.72
N GLY A 23 11.63 25.07 19.96
CA GLY A 23 10.36 24.87 20.60
C GLY A 23 9.24 25.74 20.00
N GLY A 24 8.12 25.12 19.79
CA GLY A 24 6.78 25.68 19.82
C GLY A 24 6.02 24.82 20.83
N ASP A 25 5.38 25.45 21.80
CA ASP A 25 4.51 24.76 22.75
C ASP A 25 3.26 24.24 21.99
N GLU A 26 3.35 23.03 21.44
CA GLU A 26 2.19 22.22 21.06
C GLU A 26 1.88 21.27 22.22
N ASP A 27 0.63 21.31 22.66
CA ASP A 27 0.10 20.49 23.74
C ASP A 27 0.20 19.00 23.35
N PRO A 28 0.98 18.17 24.05
CA PRO A 28 1.09 16.77 23.70
C PRO A 28 -0.11 16.01 24.25
N GLY A 29 -1.20 15.86 23.46
CA GLY A 29 -2.29 15.04 23.96
C GLY A 29 -3.63 15.03 23.20
N GLU A 30 -3.81 15.73 22.11
CA GLU A 30 -5.04 15.59 21.33
C GLU A 30 -4.83 14.62 20.18
N THR A 31 -5.39 13.41 20.29
CA THR A 31 -5.45 12.46 19.17
C THR A 31 -6.29 13.09 18.06
N THR A 32 -5.70 13.24 16.88
CA THR A 32 -6.44 13.74 15.71
C THR A 32 -7.55 12.75 15.37
N THR A 33 -8.78 13.23 15.20
CA THR A 33 -9.89 12.39 14.75
C THR A 33 -9.93 12.43 13.22
N ILE A 34 -10.12 11.26 12.60
CA ILE A 34 -10.32 11.17 11.16
C ILE A 34 -11.59 11.94 10.79
N GLY A 35 -11.46 12.86 9.84
CA GLY A 35 -12.58 13.62 9.29
C GLY A 35 -13.47 12.79 8.37
N GLY A 36 -14.68 13.27 8.08
CA GLY A 36 -15.59 12.61 7.14
C GLY A 36 -16.33 11.40 7.70
N ASP A 37 -16.96 10.65 6.79
CA ASP A 37 -17.95 9.63 7.12
C ASP A 37 -17.47 8.19 6.93
N TYR A 38 -16.23 7.97 6.42
CA TYR A 38 -15.76 6.69 5.94
C TYR A 38 -14.70 6.00 6.83
N GLY A 39 -14.23 6.64 7.91
CA GLY A 39 -13.22 6.06 8.80
C GLY A 39 -11.95 5.65 8.05
N ALA A 40 -11.50 4.40 8.20
CA ALA A 40 -10.30 3.87 7.57
C ALA A 40 -10.49 3.37 6.13
N PHE A 41 -11.66 3.58 5.51
CA PHE A 41 -11.92 3.11 4.15
C PHE A 41 -11.05 3.83 3.10
N PHE A 42 -10.89 5.15 3.23
CA PHE A 42 -10.00 5.92 2.36
C PHE A 42 -8.59 5.98 2.92
N GLY A 43 -7.62 5.69 2.07
CA GLY A 43 -6.21 5.67 2.42
C GLY A 43 -5.32 6.45 1.47
N ILE A 44 -4.04 6.49 1.86
CA ILE A 44 -2.97 7.12 1.10
C ILE A 44 -1.76 6.19 0.98
N ALA A 45 -1.15 6.09 -0.21
CA ALA A 45 0.14 5.46 -0.44
C ALA A 45 1.18 6.55 -0.72
N PRO A 46 1.90 7.04 0.28
CA PRO A 46 2.84 8.14 0.08
C PRO A 46 4.14 7.67 -0.55
N ASN A 47 4.73 8.50 -1.42
CA ASN A 47 6.03 8.26 -2.04
C ASN A 47 7.21 8.84 -1.24
N GLU A 48 6.95 9.53 -0.14
CA GLU A 48 7.92 10.03 0.83
C GLU A 48 7.30 10.03 2.23
N THR A 49 8.12 10.08 3.27
CA THR A 49 7.62 10.11 4.65
C THR A 49 6.99 11.47 4.95
N PRO A 50 5.67 11.55 5.22
CA PRO A 50 5.01 12.79 5.62
C PRO A 50 5.48 13.26 6.99
N ASP A 51 5.43 14.56 7.25
CA ASP A 51 5.58 15.07 8.60
C ASP A 51 4.24 15.10 9.38
N ASP A 52 4.26 15.50 10.65
CA ASP A 52 3.07 15.48 11.49
C ASP A 52 1.99 16.45 10.99
N SER A 53 2.37 17.59 10.38
CA SER A 53 1.41 18.51 9.79
C SER A 53 0.71 17.92 8.58
N ASP A 54 1.42 17.11 7.78
CA ASP A 54 0.83 16.35 6.69
C ASP A 54 -0.17 15.32 7.23
N LEU A 55 0.18 14.57 8.30
CA LEU A 55 -0.70 13.56 8.89
C LEU A 55 -1.97 14.18 9.50
N VAL A 56 -1.84 15.32 10.20
CA VAL A 56 -3.02 16.09 10.69
C VAL A 56 -3.93 16.45 9.53
N ARG A 57 -3.39 16.98 8.44
CA ARG A 57 -4.15 17.41 7.28
C ARG A 57 -4.81 16.23 6.57
N MET A 58 -4.08 15.13 6.37
CA MET A 58 -4.61 13.87 5.84
C MET A 58 -5.82 13.40 6.66
N ALA A 59 -5.65 13.31 7.99
CA ALA A 59 -6.70 12.85 8.88
C ALA A 59 -7.94 13.74 8.82
N ARG A 60 -7.79 15.07 8.88
CA ARG A 60 -8.90 16.01 8.75
C ARG A 60 -9.62 15.86 7.41
N GLY A 61 -8.89 15.64 6.35
CA GLY A 61 -9.43 15.42 5.01
C GLY A 61 -10.05 14.06 4.77
N GLY A 62 -10.13 13.19 5.78
CA GLY A 62 -10.81 11.90 5.70
C GLY A 62 -9.92 10.73 5.23
N ILE A 63 -8.58 10.90 5.26
CA ILE A 63 -7.65 9.78 5.07
C ILE A 63 -7.51 9.05 6.41
N GLY A 64 -8.09 7.86 6.49
CA GLY A 64 -8.11 7.06 7.70
C GLY A 64 -7.20 5.83 7.65
N SER A 65 -6.62 5.49 6.48
CA SER A 65 -5.65 4.41 6.34
C SER A 65 -4.40 4.84 5.60
N TYR A 66 -3.31 4.11 5.83
CA TYR A 66 -1.99 4.45 5.33
C TYR A 66 -1.27 3.19 4.82
N HIS A 67 -0.94 3.16 3.53
CA HIS A 67 -0.26 2.04 2.89
C HIS A 67 1.22 2.02 3.26
N VAL A 68 1.61 1.12 4.14
CA VAL A 68 2.96 1.05 4.72
C VAL A 68 3.82 0.07 3.94
N LEU A 69 4.93 0.53 3.36
CA LEU A 69 5.96 -0.37 2.83
C LEU A 69 6.66 -1.08 4.00
N LEU A 70 6.24 -2.30 4.34
CA LEU A 70 6.93 -3.12 5.33
C LEU A 70 8.02 -3.98 4.65
N SER A 71 9.20 -3.42 4.52
CA SER A 71 10.33 -4.05 3.83
C SER A 71 11.08 -5.02 4.75
N TRP A 72 11.02 -6.32 4.43
CA TRP A 72 11.81 -7.33 5.12
C TRP A 72 13.32 -7.05 5.05
N GLN A 73 13.81 -6.62 3.87
CA GLN A 73 15.21 -6.25 3.70
C GLN A 73 15.64 -5.12 4.63
N THR A 74 14.75 -4.15 4.89
CA THR A 74 15.03 -3.02 5.77
C THR A 74 15.06 -3.47 7.23
N VAL A 75 14.10 -4.27 7.65
CA VAL A 75 14.00 -4.78 9.02
C VAL A 75 15.13 -5.75 9.33
N GLU A 76 15.49 -6.64 8.41
CA GLU A 76 16.57 -7.63 8.57
C GLU A 76 17.81 -7.25 7.74
N ALA A 77 18.30 -6.02 7.90
CA ALA A 77 19.53 -5.58 7.25
C ALA A 77 20.76 -6.45 7.66
N VAL A 78 20.70 -7.04 8.84
CA VAL A 78 21.67 -8.02 9.34
C VAL A 78 20.97 -9.34 9.59
N LYS A 79 21.41 -10.40 8.90
CA LYS A 79 20.80 -11.72 8.96
C LYS A 79 20.52 -12.19 10.39
N GLY A 80 19.27 -12.53 10.68
CA GLY A 80 18.79 -13.01 11.97
C GLY A 80 18.63 -11.94 13.05
N ALA A 81 18.73 -10.64 12.68
CA ALA A 81 18.53 -9.52 13.60
C ALA A 81 17.52 -8.54 13.02
N TYR A 82 16.36 -8.40 13.67
CA TYR A 82 15.30 -7.49 13.28
C TYR A 82 15.46 -6.15 13.98
N ASP A 83 15.52 -5.06 13.21
CA ASP A 83 15.44 -3.69 13.69
C ASP A 83 14.07 -3.09 13.29
N TRP A 84 13.20 -2.95 14.27
CA TRP A 84 11.86 -2.42 14.10
C TRP A 84 11.76 -0.92 14.38
N SER A 85 12.86 -0.27 14.76
CA SER A 85 12.84 1.09 15.31
C SER A 85 12.17 2.13 14.40
N ALA A 86 12.41 2.04 13.07
CA ALA A 86 11.79 2.94 12.10
C ALA A 86 10.27 2.70 12.00
N TYR A 87 9.87 1.43 11.94
CA TYR A 87 8.45 1.06 11.87
C TYR A 87 7.71 1.30 13.17
N ASP A 88 8.36 1.12 14.33
CA ASP A 88 7.80 1.50 15.62
C ASP A 88 7.44 2.98 15.66
N ALA A 89 8.35 3.83 15.18
CA ALA A 89 8.10 5.27 15.09
C ALA A 89 6.98 5.61 14.11
N GLU A 90 6.93 4.95 12.95
CA GLU A 90 5.89 5.16 11.94
C GLU A 90 4.53 4.72 12.45
N PHE A 91 4.40 3.50 12.98
CA PHE A 91 3.13 2.99 13.52
C PHE A 91 2.61 3.82 14.72
N LEU A 92 3.54 4.31 15.57
CA LEU A 92 3.16 5.20 16.66
C LEU A 92 2.56 6.50 16.11
N ARG A 93 3.25 7.15 15.18
CA ARG A 93 2.78 8.40 14.55
C ARG A 93 1.43 8.22 13.86
N LEU A 94 1.25 7.13 13.11
CA LEU A 94 -0.05 6.84 12.49
C LEU A 94 -1.16 6.72 13.54
N ALA A 95 -0.90 6.01 14.63
CA ALA A 95 -1.87 5.87 15.73
C ALA A 95 -2.16 7.20 16.44
N GLU A 96 -1.17 8.08 16.60
CA GLU A 96 -1.34 9.44 17.17
C GLU A 96 -2.30 10.29 16.32
N HIS A 97 -2.40 9.99 15.03
CA HIS A 97 -3.33 10.65 14.11
C HIS A 97 -4.56 9.80 13.75
N GLY A 98 -4.78 8.68 14.45
CA GLY A 98 -5.96 7.80 14.25
C GLY A 98 -5.97 7.05 12.93
N MET A 99 -4.83 6.98 12.23
CA MET A 99 -4.71 6.30 10.93
C MET A 99 -4.37 4.82 11.12
N GLU A 100 -5.09 3.96 10.40
CA GLU A 100 -4.84 2.52 10.35
C GLU A 100 -3.72 2.21 9.34
N PRO A 101 -2.63 1.54 9.76
CA PRO A 101 -1.62 1.07 8.82
C PRO A 101 -2.15 -0.12 8.01
N VAL A 102 -1.92 -0.10 6.69
CA VAL A 102 -2.15 -1.23 5.78
C VAL A 102 -0.78 -1.64 5.23
N PRO A 103 -0.07 -2.56 5.89
CA PRO A 103 1.26 -2.95 5.45
C PRO A 103 1.21 -3.86 4.23
N TYR A 104 1.96 -3.47 3.16
CA TYR A 104 2.35 -4.41 2.12
C TYR A 104 3.75 -4.92 2.40
N VAL A 105 3.86 -6.25 2.52
CA VAL A 105 5.07 -6.91 2.99
C VAL A 105 5.88 -7.42 1.81
N ILE A 106 7.10 -6.89 1.62
CA ILE A 106 7.93 -7.17 0.45
C ILE A 106 9.43 -7.15 0.78
N GLY A 107 10.24 -7.62 -0.14
CA GLY A 107 11.68 -7.33 -0.19
C GLY A 107 12.54 -8.36 0.54
N THR A 108 13.10 -9.30 -0.20
CA THR A 108 14.01 -10.30 0.33
C THR A 108 15.37 -9.69 0.68
N PRO A 109 15.90 -9.88 1.91
CA PRO A 109 17.23 -9.37 2.28
C PRO A 109 18.36 -9.95 1.44
N THR A 110 19.40 -9.14 1.21
CA THR A 110 20.59 -9.55 0.44
C THR A 110 21.39 -10.70 1.08
N ALA A 111 21.09 -11.04 2.33
CA ALA A 111 21.62 -12.21 3.02
C ALA A 111 21.01 -13.55 2.53
N TYR A 112 19.92 -13.49 1.77
CA TYR A 112 19.21 -14.65 1.20
C TYR A 112 19.19 -14.60 -0.33
N GLU A 113 18.93 -13.44 -0.95
CA GLU A 113 18.86 -13.28 -2.39
C GLU A 113 19.68 -12.06 -2.87
N LYS A 114 20.10 -12.05 -4.13
CA LYS A 114 20.94 -10.98 -4.71
C LYS A 114 20.19 -9.67 -5.01
N SER A 115 18.88 -9.73 -5.04
CA SER A 115 17.97 -8.58 -5.24
C SER A 115 16.76 -8.73 -4.31
N SER A 116 16.25 -7.61 -3.81
CA SER A 116 15.05 -7.60 -2.98
C SER A 116 13.77 -8.00 -3.72
N SER A 117 13.75 -7.85 -5.05
CA SER A 117 12.65 -8.27 -5.92
C SER A 117 12.65 -9.78 -6.23
N ILE A 118 13.71 -10.52 -5.85
CA ILE A 118 13.70 -11.99 -5.95
C ILE A 118 12.95 -12.55 -4.73
N PRO A 119 11.83 -13.26 -4.95
CA PRO A 119 11.06 -13.83 -3.84
C PRO A 119 11.84 -14.95 -3.14
N PRO A 120 11.58 -15.21 -1.85
CA PRO A 120 12.33 -16.22 -1.07
C PRO A 120 11.93 -17.66 -1.39
N THR A 121 11.09 -17.89 -2.38
CA THR A 121 10.46 -19.20 -2.67
C THR A 121 11.43 -20.27 -3.20
N ASN A 122 12.54 -19.86 -3.80
CA ASN A 122 13.50 -20.78 -4.43
C ASN A 122 14.49 -21.42 -3.45
N ASP A 123 14.70 -20.85 -2.27
CA ASP A 123 15.53 -21.40 -1.20
C ASP A 123 14.68 -21.75 0.03
N PRO A 124 14.59 -23.03 0.44
CA PRO A 124 13.83 -23.40 1.64
C PRO A 124 14.22 -22.62 2.90
N LYS A 125 15.50 -22.22 3.05
CA LYS A 125 15.97 -21.45 4.21
C LYS A 125 15.51 -19.98 4.15
N ALA A 126 15.53 -19.40 2.95
CA ALA A 126 14.98 -18.05 2.74
C ALA A 126 13.46 -18.05 2.97
N PHE A 127 12.80 -19.09 2.48
CA PHE A 127 11.36 -19.25 2.66
C PHE A 127 10.95 -19.48 4.12
N ASP A 128 11.75 -20.23 4.91
CA ASP A 128 11.55 -20.35 6.35
C ASP A 128 11.79 -19.02 7.07
N ALA A 129 12.84 -18.29 6.70
CA ALA A 129 13.15 -16.99 7.27
C ALA A 129 12.07 -15.93 6.96
N TRP A 130 11.44 -15.98 5.77
CA TRP A 130 10.26 -15.16 5.45
C TRP A 130 9.10 -15.42 6.42
N ALA A 131 8.82 -16.69 6.69
CA ALA A 131 7.77 -17.07 7.63
C ALA A 131 8.08 -16.60 9.07
N ASP A 132 9.34 -16.69 9.49
CA ASP A 132 9.79 -16.19 10.81
C ASP A 132 9.69 -14.68 10.90
N PHE A 133 10.04 -13.96 9.82
CA PHE A 133 9.88 -12.50 9.74
C PHE A 133 8.42 -12.08 9.83
N LEU A 134 7.53 -12.68 9.02
CA LEU A 134 6.09 -12.40 9.07
C LEU A 134 5.51 -12.65 10.46
N LYS A 135 5.88 -13.79 11.05
CA LYS A 135 5.44 -14.11 12.40
C LYS A 135 5.87 -13.03 13.39
N ALA A 136 7.12 -12.60 13.34
CA ALA A 136 7.64 -11.55 14.22
C ALA A 136 6.93 -10.19 13.99
N ALA A 137 6.62 -9.84 12.73
CA ALA A 137 5.89 -8.63 12.38
C ALA A 137 4.47 -8.63 12.97
N VAL A 138 3.72 -9.74 12.80
CA VAL A 138 2.36 -9.84 13.32
C VAL A 138 2.32 -9.97 14.85
N GLU A 139 3.24 -10.70 15.48
CA GLU A 139 3.39 -10.72 16.94
C GLU A 139 3.71 -9.33 17.52
N ARG A 140 4.33 -8.46 16.71
CA ARG A 140 4.64 -7.09 17.12
C ARG A 140 3.48 -6.14 16.91
N TYR A 141 2.90 -6.10 15.71
CA TYR A 141 1.97 -5.06 15.27
C TYR A 141 0.52 -5.51 15.12
N GLY A 142 0.22 -6.81 15.11
CA GLY A 142 -1.15 -7.34 15.01
C GLY A 142 -2.04 -6.92 16.18
N THR A 143 -3.29 -7.31 16.18
CA THR A 143 -4.35 -6.88 17.11
C THR A 143 -3.96 -6.98 18.59
N ASN A 144 -3.21 -8.01 18.99
CA ASN A 144 -2.70 -8.18 20.35
C ASN A 144 -1.17 -8.01 20.43
N GLY A 145 -0.61 -7.20 19.54
CA GLY A 145 0.82 -7.06 19.33
C GLY A 145 1.57 -6.49 20.52
N GLN A 146 2.82 -6.93 20.67
CA GLN A 146 3.70 -6.51 21.76
C GLN A 146 3.99 -5.00 21.74
N PHE A 147 4.04 -4.41 20.56
CA PHE A 147 4.21 -2.97 20.38
C PHE A 147 3.07 -2.19 21.01
N TRP A 148 1.82 -2.55 20.72
CA TRP A 148 0.64 -1.87 21.28
C TRP A 148 0.53 -2.05 22.78
N ALA A 149 0.91 -3.22 23.28
CA ALA A 149 0.97 -3.46 24.73
C ALA A 149 2.01 -2.56 25.43
N ALA A 150 3.14 -2.28 24.80
CA ALA A 150 4.15 -1.35 25.31
C ALA A 150 3.68 0.11 25.20
N VAL A 151 3.07 0.50 24.09
CA VAL A 151 2.49 1.83 23.88
C VAL A 151 1.43 2.12 24.93
N ALA A 152 0.51 1.20 25.20
CA ALA A 152 -0.54 1.37 26.23
C ALA A 152 0.01 1.60 27.65
N GLN A 153 1.23 1.14 27.94
CA GLN A 153 1.87 1.40 29.23
C GLN A 153 2.49 2.80 29.31
N SER A 154 3.01 3.32 28.19
CA SER A 154 3.68 4.63 28.14
C SER A 154 2.71 5.77 27.76
N ASN A 155 1.68 5.47 26.99
CA ASN A 155 0.65 6.41 26.54
C ASN A 155 -0.73 5.74 26.64
N PRO A 156 -1.34 5.68 27.84
CA PRO A 156 -2.61 4.95 28.06
C PRO A 156 -3.83 5.58 27.37
N ASP A 157 -3.73 6.82 26.94
CA ASP A 157 -4.81 7.53 26.25
C ASP A 157 -4.79 7.32 24.74
N LEU A 158 -3.69 6.79 24.19
CA LEU A 158 -3.57 6.49 22.77
C LEU A 158 -4.39 5.23 22.42
N VAL A 159 -5.25 5.36 21.42
CA VAL A 159 -6.00 4.24 20.85
C VAL A 159 -5.09 3.48 19.89
N PRO A 160 -4.76 2.19 20.15
CA PRO A 160 -4.00 1.38 19.22
C PRO A 160 -4.67 1.29 17.82
N GLN A 161 -3.85 1.33 16.79
CA GLN A 161 -4.28 1.15 15.39
C GLN A 161 -3.53 -0.05 14.79
N PRO A 162 -3.86 -1.30 15.19
CA PRO A 162 -3.24 -2.47 14.59
C PRO A 162 -3.70 -2.62 13.13
N PRO A 163 -2.84 -3.12 12.22
CA PRO A 163 -3.25 -3.45 10.87
C PRO A 163 -4.44 -4.42 10.85
N ARG A 164 -5.52 -4.05 10.17
CA ARG A 164 -6.64 -4.95 9.88
C ARG A 164 -6.28 -5.91 8.76
N ALA A 165 -5.64 -5.39 7.69
CA ALA A 165 -5.26 -6.13 6.50
C ALA A 165 -3.74 -6.14 6.30
N TRP A 166 -3.22 -7.27 5.80
CA TRP A 166 -1.81 -7.47 5.44
C TRP A 166 -1.72 -7.86 3.98
N GLU A 167 -1.13 -7.01 3.17
CA GLU A 167 -0.91 -7.25 1.75
C GLU A 167 0.41 -7.99 1.52
N ILE A 168 0.36 -9.07 0.73
CA ILE A 168 1.52 -9.93 0.50
C ILE A 168 2.15 -9.65 -0.84
N TRP A 169 3.29 -8.98 -0.82
CA TRP A 169 4.05 -8.49 -1.96
C TRP A 169 3.44 -7.26 -2.63
N ASN A 170 4.05 -6.81 -3.76
CA ASN A 170 3.57 -5.74 -4.63
C ASN A 170 3.76 -6.16 -6.09
N GLU A 171 2.76 -6.00 -6.93
CA GLU A 171 2.77 -6.25 -8.38
C GLU A 171 3.59 -7.50 -8.84
N PRO A 172 3.32 -8.70 -8.27
CA PRO A 172 4.09 -9.91 -8.60
C PRO A 172 3.93 -10.36 -10.06
N ASN A 173 3.01 -9.74 -10.78
CA ASN A 173 2.79 -9.92 -12.21
C ASN A 173 3.75 -9.09 -13.10
N SER A 174 4.68 -8.35 -12.49
CA SER A 174 5.71 -7.53 -13.13
C SER A 174 7.11 -7.98 -12.73
N SER A 175 8.04 -8.08 -13.70
CA SER A 175 9.45 -8.38 -13.43
C SER A 175 10.21 -7.26 -12.71
N VAL A 176 9.58 -6.10 -12.50
CA VAL A 176 10.10 -5.02 -11.66
C VAL A 176 10.12 -5.44 -10.20
N PHE A 177 9.04 -6.09 -9.75
CA PHE A 177 8.85 -6.48 -8.35
C PHE A 177 9.01 -7.98 -8.11
N TRP A 178 9.04 -8.79 -9.18
CA TRP A 178 9.20 -10.25 -9.09
C TRP A 178 10.25 -10.73 -10.10
N GLU A 179 11.52 -10.74 -9.68
CA GLU A 179 12.63 -11.19 -10.53
C GLU A 179 12.81 -12.73 -10.51
N PRO A 180 13.29 -13.33 -11.63
CA PRO A 180 13.62 -12.66 -12.91
C PRO A 180 12.42 -12.47 -13.82
N ALA A 181 11.28 -13.08 -13.52
CA ALA A 181 10.01 -12.97 -14.23
C ALA A 181 8.86 -13.40 -13.34
N PRO A 182 7.64 -12.86 -13.54
CA PRO A 182 6.43 -13.28 -12.84
C PRO A 182 6.24 -14.79 -12.82
N ASP A 183 5.88 -15.32 -11.65
CA ASP A 183 5.66 -16.75 -11.42
C ASP A 183 4.44 -16.94 -10.51
N PRO A 184 3.24 -17.17 -11.08
CA PRO A 184 2.01 -17.36 -10.31
C PRO A 184 2.06 -18.56 -9.35
N ASP A 185 2.76 -19.64 -9.72
CA ASP A 185 2.91 -20.84 -8.90
C ASP A 185 3.72 -20.52 -7.64
N ALA A 186 4.86 -19.85 -7.80
CA ALA A 186 5.72 -19.43 -6.70
C ALA A 186 5.02 -18.38 -5.82
N TYR A 187 4.24 -17.45 -6.41
CA TYR A 187 3.45 -16.48 -5.67
C TYR A 187 2.35 -17.15 -4.82
N ALA A 188 1.63 -18.12 -5.40
CA ALA A 188 0.61 -18.87 -4.66
C ALA A 188 1.20 -19.61 -3.45
N GLU A 189 2.39 -20.18 -3.56
CA GLU A 189 3.07 -20.81 -2.42
C GLU A 189 3.52 -19.78 -1.37
N LEU A 190 4.06 -18.61 -1.79
CA LEU A 190 4.39 -17.50 -0.90
C LEU A 190 3.17 -17.04 -0.13
N PHE A 191 2.08 -16.78 -0.85
CA PHE A 191 0.82 -16.28 -0.28
C PHE A 191 0.22 -17.27 0.73
N LYS A 192 0.04 -18.54 0.37
CA LYS A 192 -0.52 -19.56 1.27
C LYS A 192 0.31 -19.72 2.55
N ARG A 193 1.64 -19.62 2.43
CA ARG A 193 2.50 -19.69 3.61
C ARG A 193 2.33 -18.45 4.48
N SER A 194 2.27 -17.28 3.86
CA SER A 194 2.06 -16.00 4.55
C SER A 194 0.73 -15.95 5.28
N SER A 195 -0.35 -16.30 4.60
CA SER A 195 -1.71 -16.36 5.19
C SER A 195 -1.74 -17.30 6.40
N ARG A 196 -1.18 -18.49 6.29
CA ARG A 196 -1.11 -19.45 7.41
C ARG A 196 -0.34 -18.90 8.60
N VAL A 197 0.74 -18.18 8.38
CA VAL A 197 1.56 -17.58 9.44
C VAL A 197 0.79 -16.45 10.11
N ILE A 198 0.24 -15.53 9.33
CA ILE A 198 -0.50 -14.37 9.83
C ILE A 198 -1.72 -14.83 10.64
N LYS A 199 -2.59 -15.66 10.05
CA LYS A 199 -3.78 -16.21 10.73
C LYS A 199 -3.42 -17.07 11.94
N GLY A 200 -2.25 -17.69 11.96
CA GLY A 200 -1.76 -18.46 13.11
C GLY A 200 -1.39 -17.60 14.32
N VAL A 201 -1.07 -16.33 14.11
CA VAL A 201 -0.73 -15.34 15.15
C VAL A 201 -1.93 -14.46 15.47
N ASP A 202 -2.56 -13.93 14.43
CA ASP A 202 -3.74 -13.04 14.51
C ASP A 202 -4.87 -13.58 13.61
N PRO A 203 -5.78 -14.38 14.18
CA PRO A 203 -6.88 -15.00 13.42
C PRO A 203 -7.86 -14.00 12.80
N GLU A 204 -7.95 -12.79 13.35
CA GLU A 204 -8.86 -11.73 12.89
C GLU A 204 -8.26 -10.87 11.77
N ALA A 205 -6.93 -10.93 11.56
CA ALA A 205 -6.27 -10.17 10.51
C ALA A 205 -6.68 -10.67 9.11
N GLU A 206 -7.00 -9.77 8.21
CA GLU A 206 -7.22 -10.07 6.80
C GLU A 206 -5.88 -10.28 6.08
N VAL A 207 -5.83 -11.22 5.15
CA VAL A 207 -4.66 -11.45 4.31
C VAL A 207 -5.05 -11.22 2.85
N MET A 208 -4.48 -10.17 2.29
CA MET A 208 -4.82 -9.65 0.98
C MET A 208 -3.74 -9.99 -0.05
N THR A 209 -4.18 -10.34 -1.27
CA THR A 209 -3.21 -10.46 -2.38
C THR A 209 -2.59 -9.11 -2.70
N ALA A 210 -1.38 -9.13 -3.27
CA ALA A 210 -0.77 -7.93 -3.82
C ALA A 210 -1.69 -7.23 -4.81
N GLY A 211 -1.77 -5.91 -4.74
CA GLY A 211 -2.31 -5.11 -5.82
C GLY A 211 -1.51 -5.32 -7.10
N MET A 212 -2.18 -5.41 -8.23
CA MET A 212 -1.57 -5.70 -9.52
C MET A 212 -2.00 -4.71 -10.58
N PHE A 213 -1.03 -4.14 -11.28
CA PHE A 213 -1.28 -3.36 -12.49
C PHE A 213 -1.77 -4.26 -13.61
N ILE A 214 -2.84 -3.89 -14.33
CA ILE A 214 -3.53 -4.77 -15.28
C ILE A 214 -2.60 -5.33 -16.38
N THR A 215 -1.74 -4.48 -16.94
CA THR A 215 -0.80 -4.87 -17.99
C THR A 215 0.54 -4.16 -17.79
N PRO A 216 1.43 -4.66 -16.92
CA PRO A 216 2.72 -4.04 -16.69
C PRO A 216 3.56 -3.98 -17.97
N GLN A 217 4.37 -2.94 -18.12
CA GLN A 217 5.22 -2.73 -19.30
C GLN A 217 6.61 -3.36 -19.15
N SER A 218 6.76 -4.35 -18.26
CA SER A 218 8.03 -5.06 -18.05
C SER A 218 8.15 -6.33 -18.89
N GLU A 219 9.38 -6.77 -19.13
CA GLU A 219 9.62 -8.00 -19.90
C GLU A 219 9.06 -9.22 -19.14
N GLY A 220 8.28 -10.04 -19.83
CA GLY A 220 7.65 -11.24 -19.26
C GLY A 220 6.50 -10.95 -18.29
N ALA A 221 5.99 -9.71 -18.25
CA ALA A 221 4.83 -9.36 -17.46
C ALA A 221 3.59 -10.20 -17.84
N ILE A 222 2.77 -10.52 -16.86
CA ILE A 222 1.51 -11.25 -17.03
C ILE A 222 0.36 -10.29 -16.72
N ASN A 223 -0.71 -10.32 -17.54
CA ASN A 223 -1.93 -9.59 -17.24
C ASN A 223 -2.45 -9.97 -15.84
N SER A 224 -2.91 -9.02 -15.04
CA SER A 224 -3.31 -9.26 -13.66
C SER A 224 -4.40 -10.32 -13.51
N ILE A 225 -5.40 -10.30 -14.40
CA ILE A 225 -6.50 -11.28 -14.40
C ILE A 225 -5.99 -12.68 -14.71
N ASP A 226 -5.09 -12.82 -15.70
CA ASP A 226 -4.47 -14.10 -16.04
C ASP A 226 -3.54 -14.60 -14.94
N PHE A 227 -2.84 -13.71 -14.28
CA PHE A 227 -1.99 -14.04 -13.13
C PHE A 227 -2.84 -14.51 -11.94
N LEU A 228 -3.84 -13.74 -11.56
CA LEU A 228 -4.73 -14.05 -10.44
C LEU A 228 -5.50 -15.36 -10.70
N ARG A 229 -5.97 -15.59 -11.92
CA ARG A 229 -6.62 -16.85 -12.30
C ARG A 229 -5.70 -18.05 -12.05
N GLN A 230 -4.43 -17.98 -12.50
CA GLN A 230 -3.44 -19.01 -12.24
C GLN A 230 -3.17 -19.20 -10.73
N VAL A 231 -3.14 -18.12 -9.96
CA VAL A 231 -3.02 -18.18 -8.50
C VAL A 231 -4.21 -18.95 -7.89
N TYR A 232 -5.44 -18.67 -8.32
CA TYR A 232 -6.63 -19.37 -7.84
C TYR A 232 -6.72 -20.84 -8.26
N ASP A 233 -6.03 -21.27 -9.33
CA ASP A 233 -5.94 -22.68 -9.72
C ASP A 233 -5.21 -23.54 -8.68
N HIS A 234 -4.46 -22.93 -7.77
CA HIS A 234 -3.81 -23.64 -6.68
C HIS A 234 -4.79 -24.03 -5.57
N ARG A 235 -4.70 -25.29 -5.17
CA ARG A 235 -5.55 -25.80 -4.10
C ARG A 235 -5.36 -25.03 -2.78
N GLY A 236 -6.48 -24.59 -2.21
CA GLY A 236 -6.54 -23.91 -0.93
C GLY A 236 -6.28 -22.39 -1.00
N MET A 237 -6.25 -21.81 -2.20
CA MET A 237 -6.11 -20.36 -2.34
C MET A 237 -7.36 -19.63 -1.85
N LYS A 238 -8.56 -20.09 -2.16
CA LYS A 238 -9.82 -19.50 -1.64
C LYS A 238 -9.90 -19.47 -0.11
N ASP A 239 -9.35 -20.49 0.54
CA ASP A 239 -9.31 -20.54 2.02
C ASP A 239 -8.20 -19.66 2.60
N ALA A 240 -7.28 -19.17 1.75
CA ALA A 240 -6.13 -18.38 2.17
C ALA A 240 -6.27 -16.89 1.86
N ILE A 241 -7.08 -16.51 0.87
CA ILE A 241 -7.32 -15.13 0.45
C ILE A 241 -8.55 -14.62 1.19
N ASP A 242 -8.40 -13.52 1.94
CA ASP A 242 -9.54 -12.80 2.52
C ASP A 242 -9.95 -11.64 1.63
N ALA A 243 -8.98 -11.00 0.95
CA ALA A 243 -9.24 -9.91 0.01
C ALA A 243 -8.26 -9.91 -1.17
N VAL A 244 -8.66 -9.27 -2.26
CA VAL A 244 -7.87 -9.12 -3.50
C VAL A 244 -7.47 -7.67 -3.69
N GLY A 245 -6.17 -7.40 -3.77
CA GLY A 245 -5.61 -6.08 -4.11
C GLY A 245 -5.68 -5.81 -5.61
N VAL A 246 -6.01 -4.56 -5.97
CA VAL A 246 -6.11 -4.09 -7.35
C VAL A 246 -5.39 -2.74 -7.49
N HIS A 247 -4.57 -2.58 -8.56
CA HIS A 247 -4.01 -1.31 -9.01
C HIS A 247 -4.64 -0.92 -10.36
N PRO A 248 -5.84 -0.33 -10.39
CA PRO A 248 -6.59 -0.09 -11.61
C PRO A 248 -6.14 1.18 -12.34
N TYR A 249 -4.84 1.35 -12.53
CA TYR A 249 -4.30 2.48 -13.26
C TYR A 249 -4.75 2.47 -14.72
N ALA A 250 -5.43 3.52 -15.16
CA ALA A 250 -5.94 3.67 -16.51
C ALA A 250 -6.02 5.14 -16.92
N PRO A 251 -6.04 5.44 -18.25
CA PRO A 251 -6.16 6.82 -18.73
C PRO A 251 -7.48 7.51 -18.40
N ASP A 252 -8.56 6.76 -18.22
CA ASP A 252 -9.91 7.26 -17.98
C ASP A 252 -10.68 6.38 -16.97
N VAL A 253 -11.86 6.86 -16.56
CA VAL A 253 -12.70 6.24 -15.54
C VAL A 253 -13.28 4.90 -16.02
N ASP A 254 -13.72 4.82 -17.28
CA ASP A 254 -14.33 3.60 -17.82
C ASP A 254 -13.34 2.43 -17.76
N ASP A 255 -12.09 2.68 -18.10
CA ASP A 255 -11.02 1.68 -18.05
C ASP A 255 -10.63 1.31 -16.59
N VAL A 256 -10.72 2.26 -15.63
CA VAL A 256 -10.54 1.97 -14.19
C VAL A 256 -11.62 1.00 -13.72
N LEU A 257 -12.88 1.34 -13.98
CA LEU A 257 -14.03 0.53 -13.56
C LEU A 257 -14.00 -0.85 -14.22
N ASP A 258 -13.68 -0.93 -15.51
CA ASP A 258 -13.53 -2.21 -16.23
C ASP A 258 -12.49 -3.15 -15.59
N GLN A 259 -11.38 -2.59 -15.07
CA GLN A 259 -10.36 -3.38 -14.37
C GLN A 259 -10.87 -3.92 -13.04
N VAL A 260 -11.57 -3.11 -12.24
CA VAL A 260 -12.19 -3.54 -10.98
C VAL A 260 -13.27 -4.57 -11.25
N ASP A 261 -14.13 -4.33 -12.24
CA ASP A 261 -15.20 -5.26 -12.64
C ASP A 261 -14.64 -6.62 -13.08
N LYS A 262 -13.56 -6.64 -13.87
CA LYS A 262 -12.92 -7.90 -14.30
C LYS A 262 -12.32 -8.67 -13.13
N THR A 263 -11.77 -7.96 -12.14
CA THR A 263 -11.24 -8.60 -10.94
C THR A 263 -12.37 -9.18 -10.09
N HIS A 264 -13.44 -8.42 -9.84
CA HIS A 264 -14.62 -8.88 -9.13
C HIS A 264 -15.27 -10.09 -9.84
N ALA A 265 -15.46 -10.00 -11.16
CA ALA A 265 -16.03 -11.09 -11.94
C ALA A 265 -15.17 -12.36 -11.89
N LEU A 266 -13.84 -12.24 -11.81
CA LEU A 266 -12.96 -13.40 -11.60
C LEU A 266 -13.17 -14.04 -10.24
N VAL A 267 -13.24 -13.24 -9.16
CA VAL A 267 -13.52 -13.74 -7.80
C VAL A 267 -14.84 -14.50 -7.76
N GLU A 268 -15.90 -13.95 -8.35
CA GLU A 268 -17.18 -14.62 -8.48
C GLU A 268 -17.11 -15.91 -9.34
N GLU A 269 -16.42 -15.85 -10.50
CA GLU A 269 -16.26 -17.00 -11.42
C GLU A 269 -15.61 -18.19 -10.74
N VAL A 270 -14.58 -17.96 -9.93
CA VAL A 270 -13.92 -19.02 -9.17
C VAL A 270 -14.75 -19.46 -7.95
N GLY A 271 -15.82 -18.76 -7.62
CA GLY A 271 -16.71 -19.04 -6.49
C GLY A 271 -16.03 -18.75 -5.15
N ASP A 272 -15.36 -17.60 -5.07
CA ASP A 272 -14.81 -17.04 -3.84
C ASP A 272 -15.69 -15.87 -3.37
N ASP A 273 -15.58 -15.47 -2.10
CA ASP A 273 -16.27 -14.34 -1.48
C ASP A 273 -15.29 -13.30 -0.91
N ALA A 274 -14.04 -13.34 -1.39
CA ALA A 274 -12.99 -12.39 -1.02
C ALA A 274 -13.40 -10.95 -1.36
N GLY A 275 -13.16 -10.02 -0.43
CA GLY A 275 -13.36 -8.59 -0.65
C GLY A 275 -12.36 -8.01 -1.67
N LEU A 276 -12.59 -6.77 -2.10
CA LEU A 276 -11.67 -6.05 -2.97
C LEU A 276 -11.06 -4.85 -2.25
N TRP A 277 -9.78 -4.63 -2.48
CA TRP A 277 -9.09 -3.40 -2.11
C TRP A 277 -8.48 -2.74 -3.35
N VAL A 278 -8.77 -1.48 -3.56
CA VAL A 278 -7.99 -0.65 -4.48
C VAL A 278 -6.80 -0.12 -3.70
N THR A 279 -5.67 -0.83 -3.74
CA THR A 279 -4.49 -0.50 -2.92
C THR A 279 -3.61 0.59 -3.53
N GLU A 280 -3.80 0.87 -4.82
CA GLU A 280 -3.26 2.07 -5.48
C GLU A 280 -4.17 2.53 -6.62
N ILE A 281 -4.49 3.82 -6.67
CA ILE A 281 -5.13 4.50 -7.81
C ILE A 281 -4.64 5.94 -7.86
N GLY A 282 -4.41 6.48 -9.06
CA GLY A 282 -3.99 7.87 -9.20
C GLY A 282 -3.58 8.27 -10.61
N TRP A 283 -3.42 9.56 -10.82
CA TRP A 283 -2.93 10.19 -12.05
C TRP A 283 -1.94 11.30 -11.69
N GLY A 284 -0.95 11.53 -12.55
CA GLY A 284 -0.09 12.69 -12.45
C GLY A 284 -0.77 13.96 -12.93
N SER A 285 -0.43 15.12 -12.37
CA SER A 285 -0.98 16.43 -12.75
C SER A 285 -0.09 17.25 -13.68
N ASN A 286 0.93 16.63 -14.31
CA ASN A 286 1.80 17.28 -15.28
C ASN A 286 1.65 16.63 -16.68
N PRO A 287 0.87 17.22 -17.59
CA PRO A 287 0.60 16.65 -18.93
C PRO A 287 1.87 16.54 -19.81
N ARG A 288 3.00 17.12 -19.37
CA ARG A 288 4.28 17.02 -20.07
C ARG A 288 5.11 15.79 -19.68
N ALA A 289 4.65 14.98 -18.72
CA ALA A 289 5.34 13.79 -18.25
C ALA A 289 5.40 12.65 -19.29
N GLY A 290 4.67 12.76 -20.40
CA GLY A 290 4.74 11.81 -21.53
C GLY A 290 4.13 10.44 -21.25
N SER A 291 3.15 10.38 -20.37
CA SER A 291 2.36 9.19 -20.03
C SER A 291 0.88 9.47 -20.23
N ASP A 292 0.10 8.46 -20.59
CA ASP A 292 -1.36 8.55 -20.68
C ASP A 292 -2.03 8.78 -19.31
N LEU A 293 -1.28 8.51 -18.21
CA LEU A 293 -1.69 8.81 -16.84
C LEU A 293 -1.30 10.24 -16.40
N ALA A 294 -0.67 11.03 -17.27
CA ALA A 294 -0.31 12.42 -17.01
C ALA A 294 -1.41 13.35 -17.51
N LYS A 295 -2.04 14.08 -16.62
CA LYS A 295 -3.22 14.94 -16.84
C LYS A 295 -2.89 16.39 -16.46
N THR A 296 -3.83 17.31 -16.63
CA THR A 296 -3.78 18.60 -15.95
C THR A 296 -4.23 18.45 -14.48
N PRO A 297 -3.95 19.43 -13.58
CA PRO A 297 -4.45 19.37 -12.22
C PRO A 297 -5.98 19.27 -12.13
N GLU A 298 -6.71 19.97 -13.02
CA GLU A 298 -8.17 19.94 -13.09
C GLU A 298 -8.68 18.56 -13.55
N GLU A 299 -8.06 17.96 -14.56
CA GLU A 299 -8.39 16.62 -15.03
C GLU A 299 -8.08 15.55 -13.98
N GLN A 300 -6.97 15.70 -13.23
CA GLN A 300 -6.64 14.80 -12.11
C GLN A 300 -7.76 14.82 -11.05
N GLY A 301 -8.21 16.01 -10.65
CA GLY A 301 -9.30 16.18 -9.67
C GLY A 301 -10.63 15.62 -10.18
N GLN A 302 -10.94 15.83 -11.47
CA GLN A 302 -12.15 15.31 -12.10
C GLN A 302 -12.13 13.76 -12.15
N LEU A 303 -11.04 13.17 -12.63
CA LEU A 303 -10.89 11.70 -12.69
C LEU A 303 -10.96 11.05 -11.31
N LEU A 304 -10.37 11.69 -10.28
CA LEU A 304 -10.51 11.26 -8.89
C LEU A 304 -11.98 11.25 -8.46
N SER A 305 -12.68 12.39 -8.63
CA SER A 305 -14.07 12.53 -8.20
C SER A 305 -14.99 11.53 -8.91
N GLU A 306 -14.85 11.35 -10.21
CA GLU A 306 -15.67 10.45 -11.01
C GLU A 306 -15.37 8.98 -10.67
N SER A 307 -14.09 8.55 -10.67
CA SER A 307 -13.74 7.14 -10.42
C SER A 307 -14.05 6.70 -9.00
N LEU A 308 -13.70 7.50 -8.00
CA LEU A 308 -14.00 7.15 -6.61
C LEU A 308 -15.50 7.24 -6.30
N GLY A 309 -16.21 8.20 -6.90
CA GLY A 309 -17.66 8.32 -6.79
C GLY A 309 -18.39 7.10 -7.34
N ASP A 310 -18.02 6.67 -8.56
CA ASP A 310 -18.62 5.48 -9.20
C ASP A 310 -18.30 4.19 -8.43
N LEU A 311 -17.09 4.07 -7.86
CA LEU A 311 -16.72 2.93 -7.00
C LEU A 311 -17.51 2.93 -5.69
N LEU A 312 -17.73 4.09 -5.07
CA LEU A 312 -18.55 4.24 -3.86
C LEU A 312 -20.02 3.88 -4.10
N ASP A 313 -20.59 4.28 -5.23
CA ASP A 313 -21.97 3.95 -5.59
C ASP A 313 -22.18 2.43 -5.75
N ARG A 314 -21.11 1.67 -5.95
CA ARG A 314 -21.08 0.23 -6.13
C ARG A 314 -20.36 -0.53 -5.00
N LEU A 315 -20.09 0.11 -3.88
CA LEU A 315 -19.32 -0.41 -2.75
C LEU A 315 -19.78 -1.82 -2.32
N ASP A 316 -21.06 -1.96 -2.04
CA ASP A 316 -21.66 -3.24 -1.60
C ASP A 316 -21.68 -4.30 -2.72
N GLU A 317 -21.91 -3.89 -3.97
CA GLU A 317 -21.91 -4.77 -5.14
C GLU A 317 -20.52 -5.39 -5.38
N LEU A 318 -19.49 -4.58 -5.29
CA LEU A 318 -18.10 -4.95 -5.55
C LEU A 318 -17.41 -5.56 -4.32
N GLY A 319 -18.03 -5.52 -3.14
CA GLY A 319 -17.39 -5.92 -1.90
C GLY A 319 -16.12 -5.11 -1.61
N LEU A 320 -16.15 -3.79 -1.88
CA LEU A 320 -15.00 -2.92 -1.65
C LEU A 320 -14.79 -2.68 -0.15
N GLU A 321 -13.57 -2.89 0.32
CA GLU A 321 -13.17 -2.75 1.72
C GLU A 321 -12.24 -1.56 1.97
N GLY A 322 -11.63 -1.02 0.91
CA GLY A 322 -10.81 0.18 0.98
C GLY A 322 -10.34 0.68 -0.37
N ILE A 323 -10.05 1.98 -0.44
CA ILE A 323 -9.48 2.67 -1.60
C ILE A 323 -8.32 3.52 -1.14
N ILE A 324 -7.13 3.31 -1.71
CA ILE A 324 -5.90 4.00 -1.38
C ILE A 324 -5.44 4.84 -2.57
N TRP A 325 -5.36 6.16 -2.37
CA TRP A 325 -4.84 7.06 -3.40
C TRP A 325 -3.31 7.04 -3.43
N PHE A 326 -2.74 6.99 -4.61
CA PHE A 326 -1.33 7.19 -4.88
C PHE A 326 -1.14 8.57 -5.53
N THR A 327 -0.62 9.61 -4.88
CA THR A 327 0.15 9.70 -3.62
C THR A 327 -0.24 10.98 -2.84
N TRP A 328 0.43 11.29 -1.72
CA TRP A 328 0.11 12.48 -0.93
C TRP A 328 0.60 13.76 -1.57
N ARG A 329 1.91 13.86 -1.85
CA ARG A 329 2.56 15.10 -2.26
C ARG A 329 3.35 14.93 -3.54
N ASP A 330 3.35 15.95 -4.41
CA ASP A 330 4.23 16.02 -5.56
C ASP A 330 5.70 16.10 -5.14
N VAL A 331 6.57 15.42 -5.89
CA VAL A 331 8.01 15.41 -5.64
C VAL A 331 8.76 15.85 -6.89
N ASP A 332 9.84 16.63 -6.73
CA ASP A 332 10.59 17.18 -7.86
C ASP A 332 11.56 16.18 -8.50
N THR A 333 12.03 15.21 -7.73
CA THR A 333 13.07 14.26 -8.16
C THR A 333 12.97 12.91 -7.44
N GLY A 334 13.62 11.89 -8.01
CA GLY A 334 13.86 10.63 -7.31
C GLY A 334 12.84 9.52 -7.60
N VAL A 335 11.84 9.78 -8.46
CA VAL A 335 10.92 8.74 -8.94
C VAL A 335 11.20 8.45 -10.41
N GLU A 336 11.35 7.19 -10.75
CA GLU A 336 11.58 6.76 -12.14
C GLU A 336 10.29 6.83 -12.97
N CYS A 337 9.14 6.71 -12.33
CA CYS A 337 7.83 6.87 -12.92
C CYS A 337 7.56 8.37 -13.16
N THR A 338 7.52 8.80 -14.42
CA THR A 338 7.45 10.23 -14.78
C THR A 338 6.16 10.92 -14.37
N TRP A 339 5.02 10.21 -14.38
CA TRP A 339 3.73 10.76 -13.93
C TRP A 339 3.57 10.69 -12.41
N CYS A 340 4.21 9.72 -11.76
CA CYS A 340 4.13 9.54 -10.30
C CYS A 340 4.67 10.74 -9.52
N ALA A 341 5.65 11.45 -10.08
CA ALA A 341 6.22 12.64 -9.46
C ALA A 341 5.19 13.74 -9.18
N THR A 342 4.08 13.75 -9.90
CA THR A 342 3.01 14.76 -9.79
C THR A 342 1.64 14.14 -9.50
N ALA A 343 1.62 12.96 -8.88
CA ALA A 343 0.38 12.27 -8.51
C ALA A 343 -0.17 12.67 -7.14
N GLY A 344 0.50 13.60 -6.44
CA GLY A 344 0.07 14.10 -5.13
C GLY A 344 -1.34 14.70 -5.14
N LEU A 345 -2.01 14.62 -3.98
CA LEU A 345 -3.21 15.40 -3.68
C LEU A 345 -2.86 16.87 -3.40
N VAL A 346 -1.65 17.13 -2.94
CA VAL A 346 -1.07 18.46 -2.76
C VAL A 346 0.19 18.59 -3.61
N ASP A 347 0.57 19.83 -3.92
CA ASP A 347 1.81 20.07 -4.66
C ASP A 347 3.07 19.99 -3.78
N GLY A 348 4.26 20.23 -4.36
CA GLY A 348 5.54 20.17 -3.63
C GLY A 348 5.67 21.18 -2.50
N ASP A 349 4.97 22.31 -2.59
CA ASP A 349 4.91 23.38 -1.58
C ASP A 349 3.75 23.15 -0.56
N ARG A 350 3.03 22.03 -0.66
CA ARG A 350 1.85 21.64 0.13
C ARG A 350 0.60 22.47 -0.14
N ASP A 351 0.54 23.18 -1.26
CA ASP A 351 -0.68 23.86 -1.66
C ASP A 351 -1.72 22.84 -2.16
N SER A 352 -3.00 23.07 -1.84
CA SER A 352 -4.11 22.22 -2.27
C SER A 352 -4.21 22.17 -3.78
N LYS A 353 -4.20 20.97 -4.36
CA LYS A 353 -4.55 20.75 -5.75
C LYS A 353 -6.06 20.54 -5.89
N PRO A 354 -6.65 20.68 -7.11
CA PRO A 354 -8.05 20.32 -7.34
C PRO A 354 -8.41 18.91 -6.89
N SER A 355 -7.44 17.97 -6.97
CA SER A 355 -7.61 16.60 -6.50
C SER A 355 -7.79 16.50 -4.97
N TRP A 356 -7.11 17.35 -4.18
CA TRP A 356 -7.32 17.38 -2.73
C TRP A 356 -8.73 17.86 -2.37
N ILE A 357 -9.19 18.93 -3.02
CA ILE A 357 -10.55 19.43 -2.83
C ILE A 357 -11.59 18.36 -3.22
N ALA A 358 -11.41 17.72 -4.38
CA ALA A 358 -12.31 16.65 -4.83
C ALA A 358 -12.31 15.45 -3.87
N PHE A 359 -11.14 15.10 -3.30
CA PHE A 359 -11.02 14.02 -2.32
C PHE A 359 -11.78 14.36 -1.03
N THR A 360 -11.56 15.55 -0.48
CA THR A 360 -12.24 15.99 0.76
C THR A 360 -13.75 16.17 0.59
N ASP A 361 -14.20 16.60 -0.58
CA ASP A 361 -15.62 16.65 -0.92
C ASP A 361 -16.28 15.25 -0.92
N LEU A 362 -15.56 14.23 -1.41
CA LEU A 362 -16.01 12.83 -1.40
C LEU A 362 -16.05 12.24 -0.01
N THR A 363 -15.01 12.46 0.78
CA THR A 363 -14.91 11.89 2.13
C THR A 363 -15.78 12.60 3.16
N GLY A 364 -16.24 13.82 2.86
CA GLY A 364 -16.87 14.71 3.84
C GLY A 364 -15.88 15.32 4.83
N GLY A 365 -14.58 15.26 4.51
CA GLY A 365 -13.49 15.80 5.33
C GLY A 365 -13.28 17.32 5.15
N ASP A 366 -12.32 17.86 5.91
CA ASP A 366 -11.93 19.29 5.86
C ASP A 366 -10.63 19.43 5.03
N PRO A 367 -10.62 20.25 3.97
CA PRO A 367 -9.42 20.45 3.15
C PRO A 367 -8.33 21.32 3.81
N ASP A 368 -8.64 22.08 4.90
CA ASP A 368 -7.78 23.10 5.56
C ASP A 368 -7.05 22.58 6.81
#